data_a983f6b226e25dd2917df2c669fc57f9
#
_entry.id   a983f6b226e25dd2917df2c669fc57f9
#
_cell.length_a   1.000
_cell.length_b   1.000
_cell.length_c   1.000
_cell.angle_alpha   90.00
_cell.angle_beta   90.00
_cell.angle_gamma   90.00
#
_symmetry.space_group_name_H-M   'P 1'
#
loop_
_entity.id
_entity.type
_entity.pdbx_description
1 polymer ?
#
loop_
_entity_poly.entity_id
_entity_poly.type
_entity_poly.pdbx_seq_one_letter_code
_entity_poly.pdbx_strand_id
1 'polypeptide(L)'
;MLFRSAFKILEAYYQPGEFNEGRQKMAWMPENANLILNPTSGAPGFNVGNVFSLPGVPSILKSMLGGLTNRIVGGEPIKSLTISLRTVESEIANSLTKVQNNNIDVEIGSYPFFHAGKLGVSIVIRSENQSKIDNCNLQILKFVNEKKIEIVDR
;
A
#
# COMPACT_ATOMS: atom_id res chain seq x y z
N MET A 1 26.04 3.24 -12.13
CA MET A 1 27.16 2.58 -12.87
C MET A 1 26.64 1.46 -13.76
N LEU A 2 27.42 1.00 -14.74
CA LEU A 2 27.09 -0.19 -15.54
C LEU A 2 27.25 -1.46 -14.70
N PHE A 3 26.17 -2.21 -14.55
CA PHE A 3 26.15 -3.49 -13.83
C PHE A 3 26.45 -4.64 -14.82
N ARG A 4 27.65 -5.18 -14.77
CA ARG A 4 28.11 -6.21 -15.73
C ARG A 4 27.24 -7.47 -15.75
N SER A 5 26.74 -7.91 -14.61
CA SER A 5 25.82 -9.06 -14.52
C SER A 5 24.47 -8.78 -15.17
N ALA A 6 23.89 -7.59 -14.96
CA ALA A 6 22.67 -7.15 -15.62
C ALA A 6 22.86 -7.06 -17.14
N PHE A 7 23.99 -6.49 -17.59
CA PHE A 7 24.33 -6.40 -19.00
C PHE A 7 24.39 -7.77 -19.67
N LYS A 8 25.08 -8.73 -19.06
CA LYS A 8 25.17 -10.11 -19.58
C LYS A 8 23.81 -10.82 -19.67
N ILE A 9 22.93 -10.61 -18.68
CA ILE A 9 21.58 -11.16 -18.69
C ILE A 9 20.78 -10.59 -19.87
N LEU A 10 20.83 -9.28 -20.07
CA LEU A 10 20.14 -8.60 -21.16
C LEU A 10 20.70 -8.99 -22.53
N GLU A 11 22.02 -9.04 -22.67
CA GLU A 11 22.70 -9.46 -23.91
C GLU A 11 22.30 -10.89 -24.29
N ALA A 12 22.22 -11.80 -23.33
CA ALA A 12 21.80 -13.18 -23.57
C ALA A 12 20.30 -13.32 -23.85
N TYR A 13 19.48 -12.36 -23.42
CA TYR A 13 18.03 -12.39 -23.62
C TYR A 13 17.62 -11.92 -25.02
N TYR A 14 18.27 -10.88 -25.55
CA TYR A 14 17.94 -10.29 -26.85
C TYR A 14 18.62 -11.01 -28.01
N GLN A 15 17.95 -11.04 -29.18
CA GLN A 15 18.54 -11.56 -30.41
C GLN A 15 19.73 -10.69 -30.88
N PRO A 16 20.66 -11.26 -31.65
CA PRO A 16 21.76 -10.49 -32.23
C PRO A 16 21.26 -9.25 -32.97
N GLY A 17 21.81 -8.09 -32.64
CA GLY A 17 21.43 -6.80 -33.22
C GLY A 17 20.24 -6.08 -32.51
N GLU A 18 19.52 -6.76 -31.66
CA GLU A 18 18.41 -6.14 -30.92
C GLU A 18 18.84 -5.47 -29.61
N PHE A 19 19.97 -5.82 -29.04
CA PHE A 19 20.52 -5.25 -27.81
C PHE A 19 21.19 -3.91 -28.08
N ASN A 20 20.39 -2.92 -28.48
CA ASN A 20 20.82 -1.58 -28.82
C ASN A 20 21.13 -0.73 -27.56
N GLU A 21 21.69 0.48 -27.78
CA GLU A 21 22.07 1.40 -26.70
C GLU A 21 20.92 1.72 -25.73
N GLY A 22 19.69 1.86 -26.23
CA GLY A 22 18.51 2.10 -25.40
C GLY A 22 18.26 0.95 -24.42
N ARG A 23 18.37 -0.30 -24.88
CA ARG A 23 18.20 -1.50 -24.06
C ARG A 23 19.37 -1.71 -23.09
N GLN A 24 20.57 -1.33 -23.48
CA GLN A 24 21.76 -1.37 -22.60
C GLN A 24 21.64 -0.46 -21.38
N LYS A 25 20.88 0.64 -21.48
CA LYS A 25 20.59 1.53 -20.33
C LYS A 25 19.90 0.82 -19.16
N MET A 26 19.17 -0.26 -19.40
CA MET A 26 18.57 -1.08 -18.34
C MET A 26 19.60 -1.79 -17.45
N ALA A 27 20.87 -1.86 -17.88
CA ALA A 27 21.97 -2.34 -17.07
C ALA A 27 22.66 -1.24 -16.23
N TRP A 28 22.22 0.00 -16.35
CA TRP A 28 22.75 1.12 -15.54
C TRP A 28 21.94 1.22 -14.25
N MET A 29 22.59 0.94 -13.14
CA MET A 29 21.96 0.86 -11.82
C MET A 29 22.79 1.68 -10.81
N PRO A 30 22.19 2.05 -9.67
CA PRO A 30 22.91 2.67 -8.57
C PRO A 30 24.11 1.84 -8.11
N GLU A 31 25.12 2.49 -7.58
CA GLU A 31 26.21 1.82 -6.89
C GLU A 31 25.65 1.03 -5.69
N ASN A 32 26.21 -0.12 -5.39
CA ASN A 32 25.74 -1.04 -4.34
C ASN A 32 24.33 -1.64 -4.57
N ALA A 33 23.80 -1.61 -5.80
CA ALA A 33 22.56 -2.31 -6.11
C ALA A 33 22.74 -3.83 -6.09
N ASN A 34 21.74 -4.54 -5.55
CA ASN A 34 21.64 -5.99 -5.69
C ASN A 34 20.60 -6.30 -6.77
N LEU A 35 20.90 -7.23 -7.66
CA LEU A 35 19.98 -7.64 -8.72
C LEU A 35 18.78 -8.42 -8.17
N ILE A 36 17.63 -8.15 -8.77
CA ILE A 36 16.41 -8.93 -8.62
C ILE A 36 16.13 -9.54 -9.97
N LEU A 37 16.21 -10.88 -10.04
CA LEU A 37 16.01 -11.59 -11.29
C LEU A 37 14.57 -11.49 -11.77
N ASN A 38 14.40 -11.34 -13.07
CA ASN A 38 13.11 -11.32 -13.74
C ASN A 38 12.94 -12.63 -14.52
N PRO A 39 12.09 -13.55 -14.06
CA PRO A 39 11.92 -14.83 -14.71
C PRO A 39 11.14 -14.77 -16.03
N THR A 40 10.51 -13.62 -16.32
CA THR A 40 9.58 -13.48 -17.45
C THR A 40 10.21 -12.81 -18.67
N SER A 41 10.97 -11.73 -18.49
CA SER A 41 11.42 -10.89 -19.62
C SER A 41 12.92 -10.51 -19.57
N GLY A 42 13.70 -11.17 -18.77
CA GLY A 42 15.17 -10.96 -18.72
C GLY A 42 15.63 -9.63 -18.14
N ALA A 43 14.84 -8.55 -18.23
CA ALA A 43 15.21 -7.23 -17.69
C ALA A 43 15.16 -7.24 -16.16
N PRO A 44 16.31 -7.25 -15.45
CA PRO A 44 16.30 -7.38 -14.00
C PRO A 44 15.81 -6.11 -13.30
N GLY A 45 15.21 -6.29 -12.13
CA GLY A 45 15.07 -5.23 -11.15
C GLY A 45 16.32 -5.11 -10.28
N PHE A 46 16.29 -4.19 -9.33
CA PHE A 46 17.36 -4.05 -8.33
C PHE A 46 16.82 -3.56 -6.99
N ASN A 47 17.60 -3.76 -5.93
CA ASN A 47 17.37 -3.07 -4.66
C ASN A 47 18.65 -2.40 -4.14
N VAL A 48 18.47 -1.29 -3.44
CA VAL A 48 19.49 -0.59 -2.65
C VAL A 48 18.90 -0.31 -1.27
N GLY A 49 19.47 -0.89 -0.24
CA GLY A 49 18.87 -0.80 1.10
C GLY A 49 17.43 -1.31 1.11
N ASN A 50 16.50 -0.47 1.53
CA ASN A 50 15.06 -0.77 1.59
C ASN A 50 14.27 -0.32 0.33
N VAL A 51 14.93 0.20 -0.69
CA VAL A 51 14.29 0.61 -1.95
C VAL A 51 14.40 -0.50 -2.97
N PHE A 52 13.26 -0.92 -3.52
CA PHE A 52 13.14 -1.95 -4.56
C PHE A 52 12.60 -1.32 -5.84
N SER A 53 13.32 -1.51 -6.95
CA SER A 53 12.93 -1.05 -8.28
C SER A 53 12.64 -2.25 -9.18
N LEU A 54 11.42 -2.34 -9.68
CA LEU A 54 10.91 -3.44 -10.48
C LEU A 54 10.25 -2.91 -11.76
N PRO A 55 10.20 -3.70 -12.86
CA PRO A 55 9.45 -3.33 -14.05
C PRO A 55 7.97 -3.06 -13.76
N GLY A 56 7.41 -2.00 -14.37
CA GLY A 56 6.04 -1.55 -14.12
C GLY A 56 4.94 -2.38 -14.81
N VAL A 57 5.29 -3.40 -15.59
CA VAL A 57 4.29 -4.28 -16.23
C VAL A 57 3.70 -5.23 -15.18
N PRO A 58 2.37 -5.22 -14.94
CA PRO A 58 1.77 -5.95 -13.81
C PRO A 58 2.06 -7.46 -13.77
N SER A 59 2.07 -8.13 -14.91
CA SER A 59 2.38 -9.58 -14.99
C SER A 59 3.83 -9.88 -14.60
N ILE A 60 4.77 -9.04 -15.05
CA ILE A 60 6.19 -9.15 -14.74
C ILE A 60 6.41 -8.85 -13.26
N LEU A 61 5.83 -7.76 -12.75
CA LEU A 61 5.91 -7.40 -11.35
C LEU A 61 5.45 -8.56 -10.44
N LYS A 62 4.29 -9.16 -10.74
CA LYS A 62 3.78 -10.32 -9.99
C LYS A 62 4.75 -11.49 -9.98
N SER A 63 5.35 -11.82 -11.13
CA SER A 63 6.30 -12.93 -11.22
C SER A 63 7.59 -12.69 -10.41
N MET A 64 8.00 -11.42 -10.27
CA MET A 64 9.20 -11.05 -9.52
C MET A 64 8.96 -10.96 -8.01
N LEU A 65 7.73 -10.65 -7.56
CA LEU A 65 7.41 -10.53 -6.13
C LEU A 65 7.69 -11.82 -5.35
N GLY A 66 7.45 -12.99 -5.96
CA GLY A 66 7.77 -14.29 -5.32
C GLY A 66 9.23 -14.44 -4.91
N GLY A 67 10.15 -13.83 -5.66
CA GLY A 67 11.59 -13.82 -5.34
C GLY A 67 12.02 -12.83 -4.25
N LEU A 68 11.09 -11.97 -3.80
CA LEU A 68 11.36 -10.91 -2.82
C LEU A 68 10.90 -11.25 -1.40
N THR A 69 10.09 -12.28 -1.20
CA THR A 69 9.49 -12.64 0.10
C THR A 69 10.53 -12.77 1.22
N ASN A 70 11.72 -13.28 0.91
CA ASN A 70 12.81 -13.43 1.88
C ASN A 70 13.71 -12.18 2.00
N ARG A 71 13.46 -11.13 1.21
CA ARG A 71 14.25 -9.88 1.21
C ARG A 71 13.49 -8.71 1.81
N ILE A 72 12.17 -8.84 1.91
CA ILE A 72 11.30 -7.81 2.50
C ILE A 72 11.07 -8.21 3.95
N VAL A 73 11.54 -7.37 4.85
CA VAL A 73 11.20 -7.51 6.27
C VAL A 73 9.82 -6.91 6.44
N GLY A 74 8.82 -7.75 6.74
CA GLY A 74 7.47 -7.31 7.06
C GLY A 74 7.43 -6.60 8.42
N GLY A 75 6.51 -5.64 8.57
CA GLY A 75 6.10 -5.10 9.87
C GLY A 75 4.95 -5.94 10.46
N GLU A 76 4.53 -5.57 11.67
CA GLU A 76 3.29 -6.11 12.24
C GLU A 76 2.09 -5.71 11.36
N PRO A 77 1.16 -6.63 11.10
CA PRO A 77 0.00 -6.33 10.28
C PRO A 77 -0.88 -5.24 10.91
N ILE A 78 -1.14 -4.19 10.16
CA ILE A 78 -2.10 -3.17 10.57
C ILE A 78 -3.50 -3.76 10.48
N LYS A 79 -4.19 -3.80 11.63
CA LYS A 79 -5.59 -4.19 11.73
C LYS A 79 -6.48 -3.00 11.40
N SER A 80 -7.69 -3.26 10.91
CA SER A 80 -8.66 -2.21 10.63
C SER A 80 -10.07 -2.62 11.03
N LEU A 81 -10.85 -1.64 11.46
CA LEU A 81 -12.29 -1.74 11.71
C LEU A 81 -12.99 -0.66 10.91
N THR A 82 -14.05 -1.00 10.21
CA THR A 82 -14.85 -0.04 9.43
C THR A 82 -16.25 0.05 9.99
N ILE A 83 -16.74 1.28 10.18
CA ILE A 83 -18.12 1.59 10.57
C ILE A 83 -18.71 2.47 9.48
N SER A 84 -19.81 2.07 8.88
CA SER A 84 -20.49 2.89 7.87
C SER A 84 -21.71 3.57 8.47
N LEU A 85 -21.82 4.87 8.25
CA LEU A 85 -22.83 5.75 8.85
C LEU A 85 -23.66 6.43 7.76
N ARG A 86 -24.95 6.60 8.04
CA ARG A 86 -25.86 7.36 7.19
C ARG A 86 -25.84 8.83 7.59
N THR A 87 -24.78 9.53 7.23
CA THR A 87 -24.55 10.93 7.55
C THR A 87 -23.60 11.56 6.53
N VAL A 88 -23.35 12.86 6.65
CA VAL A 88 -22.32 13.59 5.88
C VAL A 88 -21.11 13.88 6.76
N GLU A 89 -19.94 13.95 6.13
CA GLU A 89 -18.67 14.11 6.83
C GLU A 89 -18.63 15.36 7.74
N SER A 90 -19.21 16.47 7.29
CA SER A 90 -19.27 17.74 8.04
C SER A 90 -19.99 17.63 9.40
N GLU A 91 -20.96 16.72 9.53
CA GLU A 91 -21.70 16.51 10.79
C GLU A 91 -20.90 15.75 11.85
N ILE A 92 -19.92 14.96 11.44
CA ILE A 92 -19.13 14.13 12.34
C ILE A 92 -17.68 14.60 12.50
N ALA A 93 -17.19 15.51 11.64
CA ALA A 93 -15.79 15.93 11.60
C ALA A 93 -15.26 16.39 12.98
N ASN A 94 -15.99 17.26 13.69
CA ASN A 94 -15.58 17.73 15.01
C ASN A 94 -15.53 16.61 16.06
N SER A 95 -16.46 15.65 15.99
CA SER A 95 -16.49 14.50 16.90
C SER A 95 -15.33 13.53 16.60
N LEU A 96 -15.05 13.27 15.31
CA LEU A 96 -13.92 12.46 14.90
C LEU A 96 -12.57 13.07 15.29
N THR A 97 -12.42 14.39 15.13
CA THR A 97 -11.21 15.11 15.56
C THR A 97 -10.96 14.94 17.06
N LYS A 98 -12.00 15.03 17.88
CA LYS A 98 -11.87 14.81 19.34
C LYS A 98 -11.45 13.36 19.65
N VAL A 99 -12.05 12.38 18.97
CA VAL A 99 -11.67 10.97 19.15
C VAL A 99 -10.25 10.73 18.69
N GLN A 100 -9.83 11.29 17.55
CA GLN A 100 -8.47 11.17 17.04
C GLN A 100 -7.44 11.75 18.02
N ASN A 101 -7.70 12.91 18.59
CA ASN A 101 -6.80 13.56 19.55
C ASN A 101 -6.65 12.77 20.85
N ASN A 102 -7.68 12.00 21.24
CA ASN A 102 -7.62 11.10 22.40
C ASN A 102 -6.97 9.74 22.11
N ASN A 103 -6.74 9.42 20.84
CA ASN A 103 -6.23 8.13 20.38
C ASN A 103 -5.09 8.33 19.36
N ILE A 104 -3.98 8.92 19.79
CA ILE A 104 -2.83 9.30 18.94
C ILE A 104 -2.14 8.10 18.24
N ASP A 105 -2.26 6.91 18.80
CA ASP A 105 -1.69 5.66 18.27
C ASP A 105 -2.66 4.89 17.36
N VAL A 106 -3.77 5.51 16.99
CA VAL A 106 -4.79 4.97 16.10
C VAL A 106 -4.97 5.94 14.95
N GLU A 107 -5.01 5.44 13.74
CA GLU A 107 -5.33 6.24 12.55
C GLU A 107 -6.83 6.14 12.27
N ILE A 108 -7.51 7.29 12.18
CA ILE A 108 -8.93 7.37 11.84
C ILE A 108 -9.07 8.08 10.48
N GLY A 109 -9.63 7.38 9.50
CA GLY A 109 -9.99 7.94 8.19
C GLY A 109 -11.50 8.02 8.01
N SER A 110 -11.99 9.07 7.35
CA SER A 110 -13.38 9.18 6.92
C SER A 110 -13.46 9.17 5.39
N TYR A 111 -14.36 8.35 4.85
CA TYR A 111 -14.51 8.10 3.42
C TYR A 111 -15.97 8.25 3.02
N PRO A 112 -16.36 9.40 2.43
CA PRO A 112 -17.72 9.59 1.91
C PRO A 112 -18.06 8.54 0.85
N PHE A 113 -19.28 8.08 0.87
CA PHE A 113 -19.80 7.19 -0.17
C PHE A 113 -21.23 7.55 -0.58
N PHE A 114 -21.61 7.10 -1.78
CA PHE A 114 -22.97 7.15 -2.26
C PHE A 114 -23.43 5.75 -2.61
N HIS A 115 -24.45 5.25 -1.90
CA HIS A 115 -24.97 3.91 -2.11
C HIS A 115 -26.50 3.90 -2.00
N ALA A 116 -27.16 3.18 -2.91
CA ALA A 116 -28.64 3.08 -2.97
C ALA A 116 -29.36 4.44 -2.92
N GLY A 117 -28.84 5.45 -3.65
CA GLY A 117 -29.44 6.78 -3.71
C GLY A 117 -29.23 7.64 -2.46
N LYS A 118 -28.43 7.22 -1.49
CA LYS A 118 -28.20 7.94 -0.22
C LYS A 118 -26.72 8.16 0.02
N LEU A 119 -26.41 9.32 0.58
CA LEU A 119 -25.07 9.65 1.08
C LEU A 119 -24.76 8.91 2.38
N GLY A 120 -23.48 8.63 2.60
CA GLY A 120 -22.98 8.07 3.85
C GLY A 120 -21.48 8.32 3.98
N VAL A 121 -20.94 7.96 5.14
CA VAL A 121 -19.51 8.04 5.45
C VAL A 121 -19.07 6.74 6.10
N SER A 122 -18.02 6.12 5.57
CA SER A 122 -17.32 5.00 6.23
C SER A 122 -16.18 5.55 7.07
N ILE A 123 -16.18 5.25 8.35
CA ILE A 123 -15.09 5.55 9.27
C ILE A 123 -14.22 4.30 9.33
N VAL A 124 -12.93 4.44 9.04
CA VAL A 124 -11.95 3.35 9.11
C VAL A 124 -10.96 3.66 10.23
N ILE A 125 -10.87 2.75 11.19
CA ILE A 125 -9.98 2.81 12.34
C ILE A 125 -8.84 1.83 12.08
N ARG A 126 -7.58 2.25 12.19
CA ARG A 126 -6.40 1.42 11.94
C ARG A 126 -5.41 1.50 13.09
N SER A 127 -4.86 0.37 13.49
CA SER A 127 -3.75 0.26 14.45
C SER A 127 -3.15 -1.16 14.39
N GLU A 128 -1.93 -1.33 14.84
CA GLU A 128 -1.36 -2.66 15.09
C GLU A 128 -2.04 -3.34 16.29
N ASN A 129 -2.58 -2.55 17.22
CA ASN A 129 -3.15 -3.03 18.48
C ASN A 129 -4.69 -3.07 18.44
N GLN A 130 -5.27 -4.28 18.52
CA GLN A 130 -6.71 -4.48 18.51
C GLN A 130 -7.44 -3.77 19.66
N SER A 131 -6.89 -3.80 20.87
CA SER A 131 -7.54 -3.15 22.03
C SER A 131 -7.65 -1.62 21.87
N LYS A 132 -6.68 -0.99 21.15
CA LYS A 132 -6.76 0.44 20.82
C LYS A 132 -7.85 0.73 19.80
N ILE A 133 -8.02 -0.16 18.80
CA ILE A 133 -9.13 -0.09 17.84
C ILE A 133 -10.47 -0.19 18.56
N ASP A 134 -10.61 -1.18 19.46
CA ASP A 134 -11.86 -1.42 20.18
C ASP A 134 -12.23 -0.23 21.07
N ASN A 135 -11.26 0.34 21.79
CA ASN A 135 -11.49 1.53 22.61
C ASN A 135 -11.88 2.76 21.76
N CYS A 136 -11.20 2.97 20.65
CA CYS A 136 -11.53 4.03 19.71
C CYS A 136 -12.93 3.84 19.13
N ASN A 137 -13.29 2.60 18.75
CA ASN A 137 -14.61 2.23 18.27
C ASN A 137 -15.70 2.58 19.29
N LEU A 138 -15.52 2.24 20.58
CA LEU A 138 -16.46 2.59 21.63
C LEU A 138 -16.71 4.12 21.73
N GLN A 139 -15.67 4.93 21.60
CA GLN A 139 -15.81 6.38 21.60
C GLN A 139 -16.58 6.89 20.38
N ILE A 140 -16.38 6.29 19.21
CA ILE A 140 -17.12 6.60 17.98
C ILE A 140 -18.60 6.20 18.15
N LEU A 141 -18.87 4.99 18.58
CA LEU A 141 -20.24 4.51 18.80
C LEU A 141 -21.00 5.36 19.82
N LYS A 142 -20.31 5.92 20.83
CA LYS A 142 -20.91 6.81 21.82
C LYS A 142 -21.48 8.06 21.14
N PHE A 143 -20.69 8.82 20.37
CA PHE A 143 -21.20 10.03 19.72
C PHE A 143 -22.20 9.69 18.59
N VAL A 144 -22.04 8.58 17.91
CA VAL A 144 -23.01 8.09 16.90
C VAL A 144 -24.39 7.90 17.52
N ASN A 145 -24.44 7.25 18.71
CA ASN A 145 -25.68 7.05 19.46
C ASN A 145 -26.26 8.37 20.01
N GLU A 146 -25.41 9.25 20.57
CA GLU A 146 -25.82 10.57 21.07
C GLU A 146 -26.45 11.42 19.95
N LYS A 147 -25.89 11.37 18.75
CA LYS A 147 -26.39 12.08 17.56
C LYS A 147 -27.52 11.33 16.83
N LYS A 148 -27.87 10.13 17.27
CA LYS A 148 -28.88 9.25 16.62
C LYS A 148 -28.59 8.98 15.14
N ILE A 149 -27.32 8.81 14.80
CA ILE A 149 -26.89 8.50 13.43
C ILE A 149 -27.10 7.01 13.18
N GLU A 150 -27.70 6.69 12.04
CA GLU A 150 -27.94 5.30 11.61
C GLU A 150 -26.60 4.64 11.17
N ILE A 151 -26.30 3.46 11.73
CA ILE A 151 -25.23 2.60 11.29
C ILE A 151 -25.77 1.71 10.18
N VAL A 152 -25.02 1.57 9.08
CA VAL A 152 -25.45 0.77 7.94
C VAL A 152 -24.43 -0.32 7.62
N ASP A 153 -24.91 -1.50 7.32
CA ASP A 153 -24.11 -2.59 6.79
C ASP A 153 -23.75 -2.32 5.31
N ARG A 154 -22.51 -2.65 4.95
CA ARG A 154 -22.00 -2.41 3.60
C ARG A 154 -21.21 -3.60 3.06
#